data_95dc540efe29f195eda2faed1a9357f2
#
_entry.id   95dc540efe29f195eda2faed1a9357f2
#
_cell.length_a   1.000
_cell.length_b   1.000
_cell.length_c   1.000
_cell.angle_alpha   90.00
_cell.angle_beta   90.00
_cell.angle_gamma   90.00
#
_symmetry.space_group_name_H-M   'P 1'
#
loop_
_entity.id
_entity.type
_entity.pdbx_description
1 polymer ?
#
loop_
_entity_poly.entity_id
_entity_poly.type
_entity_poly.pdbx_seq_one_letter_code
_entity_poly.pdbx_strand_id
1 'polypeptide(L)'
;MAKSYWLINLNSSEVKRFMRNEKSIDGVFEYMFIDTGKIVGVLGKDLPLMTNTVSVDIDLAREIYERLLSKGWRKIEENWY
;
A
#
# COMPACT_ATOMS: atom_id res chain seq x y z
N MET A 1 9.51 13.65 -4.82
CA MET A 1 8.67 13.10 -3.74
C MET A 1 8.07 11.78 -4.17
N ALA A 2 8.24 10.76 -3.34
CA ALA A 2 7.65 9.46 -3.60
C ALA A 2 6.14 9.55 -3.43
N LYS A 3 5.39 9.05 -4.42
CA LYS A 3 3.95 8.94 -4.31
C LYS A 3 3.60 7.62 -3.66
N SER A 4 2.77 7.67 -2.65
CA SER A 4 2.21 6.49 -2.01
C SER A 4 0.74 6.36 -2.35
N TYR A 5 0.30 5.14 -2.57
CA TYR A 5 -1.10 4.82 -2.79
C TYR A 5 -1.54 3.89 -1.67
N TRP A 6 -2.59 4.28 -0.98
CA TRP A 6 -3.09 3.53 0.17
C TRP A 6 -4.43 2.89 -0.15
N LEU A 7 -4.57 1.64 0.23
CA LEU A 7 -5.84 0.92 0.19
C LEU A 7 -6.21 0.45 1.59
N ILE A 8 -7.48 0.48 1.90
CA ILE A 8 -8.01 -0.05 3.16
C ILE A 8 -9.03 -1.16 2.86
N ASN A 9 -9.04 -2.20 3.68
CA ASN A 9 -9.95 -3.31 3.48
C ASN A 9 -11.39 -2.95 3.89
N LEU A 10 -12.32 -3.84 3.61
CA LEU A 10 -13.75 -3.59 3.76
C LEU A 10 -14.15 -3.22 5.19
N ASN A 11 -13.54 -3.87 6.19
CA ASN A 11 -13.86 -3.61 7.60
C ASN A 11 -12.93 -2.61 8.28
N SER A 12 -12.09 -1.93 7.52
CA SER A 12 -11.18 -0.88 8.00
C SER A 12 -10.19 -1.35 9.06
N SER A 13 -9.76 -2.60 8.97
CA SER A 13 -8.81 -3.19 9.93
C SER A 13 -7.40 -3.30 9.40
N GLU A 14 -7.22 -3.25 8.10
CA GLU A 14 -5.93 -3.48 7.46
C GLU A 14 -5.73 -2.51 6.30
N VAL A 15 -4.49 -2.06 6.12
CA VAL A 15 -4.11 -1.17 5.00
C VAL A 15 -2.98 -1.79 4.22
N LYS A 16 -2.89 -1.40 2.95
CA LYS A 16 -1.72 -1.67 2.12
C LYS A 16 -1.27 -0.36 1.49
N ARG A 17 0.04 -0.15 1.51
CA ARG A 17 0.67 1.02 0.91
C ARG A 17 1.52 0.59 -0.26
N PHE A 18 1.26 1.15 -1.43
CA PHE A 18 2.03 0.90 -2.64
C PHE A 18 2.95 2.08 -2.88
N MET A 19 4.26 1.83 -2.84
CA MET A 19 5.27 2.87 -3.05
C MET A 19 6.22 2.46 -4.16
N ARG A 20 6.54 3.41 -5.03
CA ARG A 20 7.54 3.20 -6.06
C ARG A 20 8.92 3.06 -5.43
N ASN A 21 9.69 2.07 -5.87
CA ASN A 21 11.08 1.94 -5.49
C ASN A 21 11.94 2.86 -6.36
N GLU A 22 12.34 3.99 -5.81
CA GLU A 22 13.14 4.99 -6.52
C GLU A 22 14.58 4.58 -6.77
N LYS A 23 15.03 3.47 -6.19
CA LYS A 23 16.39 2.96 -6.37
C LYS A 23 16.54 2.00 -7.54
N SER A 24 15.52 1.84 -8.35
CA SER A 24 15.63 1.09 -9.61
C SER A 24 16.44 1.93 -10.59
N ILE A 25 17.67 1.52 -10.82
CA ILE A 25 18.72 2.37 -11.41
C ILE A 25 18.67 2.39 -12.94
N ASP A 26 18.23 1.34 -13.56
CA ASP A 26 18.40 1.17 -15.00
C ASP A 26 17.15 1.46 -15.84
N GLY A 27 16.03 1.74 -15.21
CA GLY A 27 14.78 2.06 -15.89
C GLY A 27 14.17 0.93 -16.70
N VAL A 28 14.82 -0.23 -16.73
CA VAL A 28 14.34 -1.40 -17.47
C VAL A 28 13.35 -2.20 -16.64
N PHE A 29 13.58 -2.26 -15.34
CA PHE A 29 12.69 -2.93 -14.40
C PHE A 29 12.26 -1.94 -13.33
N GLU A 30 10.97 -1.71 -13.24
CA GLU A 30 10.40 -0.90 -12.16
C GLU A 30 9.79 -1.82 -11.12
N TYR A 31 10.10 -1.54 -9.88
CA TYR A 31 9.60 -2.28 -8.73
C TYR A 31 8.79 -1.38 -7.84
N MET A 32 7.84 -1.97 -7.13
CA MET A 32 7.09 -1.28 -6.09
C MET A 32 7.20 -2.04 -4.79
N PHE A 33 7.25 -1.29 -3.70
CA PHE A 33 7.09 -1.85 -2.36
C PHE A 33 5.61 -1.89 -2.03
N ILE A 34 5.16 -3.01 -1.52
CA ILE A 34 3.81 -3.15 -0.96
C ILE A 34 3.97 -3.41 0.52
N ASP A 35 3.61 -2.44 1.33
CA ASP A 35 3.62 -2.55 2.78
C ASP A 35 2.23 -2.93 3.26
N THR A 36 2.17 -3.87 4.18
CA THR A 36 0.93 -4.26 4.84
C THR A 36 0.94 -3.75 6.26
N GLY A 37 -0.15 -3.17 6.72
CA GLY A 37 -0.26 -2.66 8.06
C GLY A 37 -1.64 -2.90 8.65
N LYS A 38 -1.71 -2.80 9.97
CA LYS A 38 -2.96 -2.93 10.72
C LYS A 38 -3.37 -1.58 11.27
N ILE A 39 -4.66 -1.29 11.18
CA ILE A 39 -5.22 -0.09 11.81
C ILE A 39 -5.20 -0.29 13.32
N VAL A 40 -4.63 0.67 14.02
CA VAL A 40 -4.51 0.65 15.47
C VAL A 40 -5.11 1.94 16.04
N GLY A 41 -5.39 1.94 17.33
CA GLY A 41 -5.99 3.09 18.03
C GLY A 41 -7.51 3.08 17.97
N VAL A 42 -8.11 3.75 18.93
CA VAL A 42 -9.57 3.76 19.14
C VAL A 42 -10.30 4.47 18.00
N LEU A 43 -9.71 5.53 17.45
CA LEU A 43 -10.32 6.34 16.41
C LEU A 43 -9.81 6.02 14.99
N GLY A 44 -8.89 5.06 14.87
CA GLY A 44 -8.30 4.71 13.58
C GLY A 44 -7.45 5.82 12.97
N LYS A 45 -7.02 6.80 13.76
CA LYS A 45 -6.21 7.94 13.30
C LYS A 45 -4.74 7.83 13.64
N ASP A 46 -4.38 6.83 14.44
CA ASP A 46 -2.96 6.57 14.72
C ASP A 46 -2.30 5.98 13.48
N LEU A 47 -0.99 6.18 13.35
CA LEU A 47 -0.22 5.56 12.27
C LEU A 47 -0.47 4.05 12.27
N PRO A 48 -0.76 3.45 11.12
CA PRO A 48 -0.92 2.00 11.05
C PRO A 48 0.35 1.29 11.50
N LEU A 49 0.19 0.16 12.17
CA LEU A 49 1.30 -0.70 12.53
C LEU A 49 1.70 -1.50 11.29
N MET A 50 2.81 -1.13 10.65
CA MET A 50 3.27 -1.82 9.45
C MET A 50 3.93 -3.14 9.85
N THR A 51 3.48 -4.23 9.25
CA THR A 51 3.86 -5.58 9.65
C THR A 51 4.69 -6.31 8.61
N ASN A 52 4.63 -5.91 7.36
CA ASN A 52 5.30 -6.63 6.28
C ASN A 52 5.54 -5.72 5.09
N THR A 53 6.64 -5.96 4.38
CA THR A 53 6.97 -5.26 3.14
C THR A 53 7.44 -6.28 2.12
N VAL A 54 6.88 -6.22 0.92
CA VAL A 54 7.35 -7.02 -0.21
C VAL A 54 7.70 -6.11 -1.37
N SER A 55 8.66 -6.54 -2.19
CA SER A 55 9.04 -5.84 -3.41
C SER A 55 8.58 -6.68 -4.59
N VAL A 56 7.81 -6.08 -5.49
CA VAL A 56 7.28 -6.75 -6.67
C VAL A 56 7.48 -5.86 -7.89
N ASP A 57 7.48 -6.46 -9.10
CA ASP A 57 7.54 -5.65 -10.30
C ASP A 57 6.23 -4.85 -10.47
N ILE A 58 6.29 -3.83 -11.32
CA ILE A 58 5.18 -2.90 -11.46
C ILE A 58 3.92 -3.56 -12.03
N ASP A 59 4.08 -4.54 -12.91
CA ASP A 59 2.94 -5.23 -13.49
C ASP A 59 2.23 -6.09 -12.46
N LEU A 60 3.00 -6.80 -11.64
CA LEU A 60 2.43 -7.58 -10.54
C LEU A 60 1.79 -6.68 -9.48
N ALA A 61 2.41 -5.54 -9.17
CA ALA A 61 1.83 -4.58 -8.24
C ALA A 61 0.47 -4.09 -8.74
N ARG A 62 0.35 -3.81 -10.03
CA ARG A 62 -0.91 -3.38 -10.64
C ARG A 62 -1.97 -4.47 -10.55
N GLU A 63 -1.62 -5.72 -10.81
CA GLU A 63 -2.53 -6.85 -10.65
C GLU A 63 -3.03 -6.98 -9.21
N ILE A 64 -2.12 -6.88 -8.25
CA ILE A 64 -2.47 -6.95 -6.83
C ILE A 64 -3.43 -5.82 -6.47
N TYR A 65 -3.14 -4.61 -6.91
CA TYR A 65 -3.96 -3.44 -6.65
C TYR A 65 -5.39 -3.63 -7.18
N GLU A 66 -5.53 -4.05 -8.43
CA GLU A 66 -6.83 -4.29 -9.05
C GLU A 66 -7.59 -5.42 -8.37
N ARG A 67 -6.88 -6.46 -7.97
CA ARG A 67 -7.49 -7.59 -7.25
C ARG A 67 -8.04 -7.15 -5.90
N LEU A 68 -7.31 -6.31 -5.18
CA LEU A 68 -7.78 -5.77 -3.90
C LEU A 68 -9.03 -4.91 -4.09
N LEU A 69 -9.05 -4.05 -5.10
CA LEU A 69 -10.23 -3.24 -5.40
C LEU A 69 -11.44 -4.13 -5.70
N SER A 70 -11.25 -5.22 -6.43
CA SER A 70 -12.34 -6.15 -6.74
C SER A 70 -12.86 -6.90 -5.51
N LYS A 71 -12.04 -6.99 -4.46
CA LYS A 71 -12.42 -7.61 -3.19
C LYS A 71 -13.08 -6.64 -2.20
N GLY A 72 -13.29 -5.39 -2.60
CA GLY A 72 -13.93 -4.40 -1.76
C GLY A 72 -12.98 -3.46 -1.02
N TRP A 73 -11.68 -3.57 -1.22
CA TRP A 73 -10.73 -2.59 -0.72
C TRP A 73 -10.98 -1.26 -1.43
N ARG A 74 -10.78 -0.17 -0.73
CA ARG A 74 -11.00 1.16 -1.30
C ARG A 74 -9.78 2.03 -1.13
N LYS A 75 -9.59 2.94 -2.07
CA LYS A 75 -8.51 3.91 -2.03
C LYS A 75 -8.79 4.95 -0.94
N ILE A 76 -7.78 5.27 -0.15
CA ILE A 76 -7.85 6.32 0.86
C ILE A 76 -6.66 7.26 0.72
N GLU A 77 -6.81 8.45 1.28
CA GLU A 77 -5.71 9.38 1.42
C GLU A 77 -5.04 9.18 2.77
N GLU A 78 -3.75 9.45 2.83
CA GLU A 78 -3.00 9.37 4.07
C GLU A 78 -3.46 10.49 5.01
N ASN A 79 -3.99 10.12 6.15
CA ASN A 79 -4.48 11.07 7.15
C ASN A 79 -4.05 10.70 8.57
N TRP A 80 -2.91 10.07 8.68
CA TRP A 80 -2.35 9.66 9.97
C TRP A 80 -1.52 10.79 10.58
N TYR A 81 -1.45 10.80 11.88
CA TYR A 81 -0.63 11.76 12.62
C TYR A 81 0.49 11.08 13.40
#